data_1e2a00aac818af6a909b8162fdeff596
#
_entry.id   1e2a00aac818af6a909b8162fdeff596
#
_cell.length_a   1.000
_cell.length_b   1.000
_cell.length_c   1.000
_cell.angle_alpha   90.00
_cell.angle_beta   90.00
_cell.angle_gamma   90.00
#
_symmetry.space_group_name_H-M   'P 1'
#
loop_
_entity.id
_entity.type
_entity.pdbx_description
1 polymer ?
#
loop_
_entity_poly.entity_id
_entity_poly.type
_entity_poly.pdbx_seq_one_letter_code
_entity_poly.pdbx_strand_id
1 'polypeptide(L)'
;MPEQNKQKKPQAPTFNPKVKETIAAFKEDNSPKNLNNILNELVRSPLLAPAVFDLQGQPAPKPDADGRVQLPKDTKISLVMVNSPEGKHYYLAFSDWDAVHEWQAKQPKAAQQIILLRFDDYANMIAKNTDASGLVVNPGDNSLRLERPLIESVKKQKDEVAKKIVEKIAEQKAQQEAHRIHPGDKVTLVEPSVLPDAMIDPVCEVLAGAPGVGSAYLQVMIVNGEARSYLLVLDGPKDDKLFAAVAQAARPYLASREKKMDLNITTSVSPLGQQGMRGSEPFYRKGIGRVIEEDDDE
;
A
#
# COMPACT_ATOMS: atom_id res chain seq x y z
N MET A 1 21.49 3.77 39.95
CA MET A 1 20.04 4.02 39.92
C MET A 1 19.50 3.51 38.59
N PRO A 2 18.61 2.53 38.54
CA PRO A 2 18.07 2.03 37.28
C PRO A 2 16.98 3.00 36.78
N GLU A 3 17.08 3.38 35.51
CA GLU A 3 16.11 4.18 34.79
C GLU A 3 14.74 3.49 34.79
N GLN A 4 13.76 4.21 35.27
CA GLN A 4 12.37 3.78 35.27
C GLN A 4 11.87 3.73 33.83
N ASN A 5 11.63 2.51 33.35
CA ASN A 5 10.92 2.20 32.11
C ASN A 5 9.50 2.79 32.20
N LYS A 6 9.30 3.97 31.64
CA LYS A 6 7.97 4.58 31.51
C LYS A 6 7.14 3.73 30.55
N GLN A 7 6.35 2.83 31.10
CA GLN A 7 5.31 2.11 30.37
C GLN A 7 4.45 3.14 29.60
N LYS A 8 4.52 3.11 28.28
CA LYS A 8 3.58 3.83 27.42
C LYS A 8 2.17 3.32 27.75
N LYS A 9 1.35 4.18 28.32
CA LYS A 9 -0.09 3.92 28.45
C LYS A 9 -0.64 3.56 27.06
N PRO A 10 -1.55 2.57 26.95
CA PRO A 10 -2.19 2.26 25.68
C PRO A 10 -2.79 3.54 25.13
N GLN A 11 -2.34 3.95 23.95
CA GLN A 11 -2.92 5.09 23.26
C GLN A 11 -4.35 4.70 22.89
N ALA A 12 -5.33 5.50 23.34
CA ALA A 12 -6.70 5.38 22.85
C ALA A 12 -6.69 5.37 21.32
N PRO A 13 -7.53 4.53 20.66
CA PRO A 13 -7.51 4.40 19.21
C PRO A 13 -7.62 5.77 18.58
N THR A 14 -6.72 6.02 17.64
CA THR A 14 -6.54 7.33 17.00
C THR A 14 -7.83 7.70 16.27
N PHE A 15 -8.48 8.67 16.79
CA PHE A 15 -9.62 9.38 16.29
C PHE A 15 -9.32 10.03 14.92
N ASN A 16 -10.21 9.92 13.96
CA ASN A 16 -10.07 10.62 12.68
C ASN A 16 -10.97 11.87 12.62
N PRO A 17 -10.45 13.06 12.88
CA PRO A 17 -11.22 14.31 12.85
C PRO A 17 -11.78 14.63 11.45
N LYS A 18 -11.20 14.08 10.38
CA LYS A 18 -11.63 14.33 9.00
C LYS A 18 -13.05 13.83 8.72
N VAL A 19 -13.49 12.75 9.36
CA VAL A 19 -14.87 12.28 9.18
C VAL A 19 -15.86 13.36 9.66
N LYS A 20 -15.61 13.97 10.82
CA LYS A 20 -16.46 15.04 11.38
C LYS A 20 -16.45 16.28 10.47
N GLU A 21 -15.26 16.68 10.00
CA GLU A 21 -15.09 17.82 9.09
C GLU A 21 -15.82 17.60 7.76
N THR A 22 -15.70 16.41 7.16
CA THR A 22 -16.38 16.12 5.90
C THR A 22 -17.89 16.02 6.05
N ILE A 23 -18.42 15.55 7.19
CA ILE A 23 -19.85 15.59 7.48
C ILE A 23 -20.33 17.04 7.58
N ALA A 24 -19.58 17.90 8.27
CA ALA A 24 -19.94 19.32 8.39
C ALA A 24 -19.94 20.01 7.01
N ALA A 25 -18.90 19.82 6.20
CA ALA A 25 -18.82 20.37 4.86
C ALA A 25 -19.97 19.90 3.94
N PHE A 26 -20.39 18.65 4.06
CA PHE A 26 -21.54 18.14 3.29
C PHE A 26 -22.88 18.76 3.73
N LYS A 27 -23.01 19.09 5.00
CA LYS A 27 -24.21 19.77 5.49
C LYS A 27 -24.32 21.21 5.00
N GLU A 28 -23.18 21.88 4.88
CA GLU A 28 -23.13 23.23 4.32
C GLU A 28 -23.36 23.24 2.81
N ASP A 29 -22.78 22.27 2.10
CA ASP A 29 -22.90 22.11 0.65
C ASP A 29 -23.14 20.63 0.31
N ASN A 30 -24.39 20.27 0.06
CA ASN A 30 -24.84 18.93 -0.30
C ASN A 30 -24.51 18.60 -1.77
N SER A 31 -23.23 18.81 -2.15
CA SER A 31 -22.75 18.50 -3.49
C SER A 31 -22.27 17.05 -3.61
N PRO A 32 -22.30 16.47 -4.83
CA PRO A 32 -21.72 15.14 -5.09
C PRO A 32 -20.26 15.03 -4.70
N LYS A 33 -19.50 16.13 -4.79
CA LYS A 33 -18.09 16.21 -4.39
C LYS A 33 -17.94 15.98 -2.89
N ASN A 34 -18.74 16.69 -2.08
CA ASN A 34 -18.68 16.54 -0.62
C ASN A 34 -19.20 15.18 -0.18
N LEU A 35 -20.21 14.61 -0.85
CA LEU A 35 -20.63 13.24 -0.60
C LEU A 35 -19.49 12.24 -0.87
N ASN A 36 -18.79 12.36 -1.99
CA ASN A 36 -17.65 11.51 -2.29
C ASN A 36 -16.52 11.66 -1.26
N ASN A 37 -16.26 12.88 -0.77
CA ASN A 37 -15.26 13.11 0.28
C ASN A 37 -15.63 12.36 1.56
N ILE A 38 -16.88 12.42 2.02
CA ILE A 38 -17.33 11.66 3.19
C ILE A 38 -17.16 10.16 2.97
N LEU A 39 -17.64 9.64 1.85
CA LEU A 39 -17.59 8.21 1.55
C LEU A 39 -16.14 7.71 1.54
N ASN A 40 -15.22 8.49 0.98
CA ASN A 40 -13.80 8.16 0.98
C ASN A 40 -13.20 8.13 2.40
N GLU A 41 -13.57 9.10 3.25
CA GLU A 41 -13.10 9.11 4.64
C GLU A 41 -13.72 7.96 5.46
N LEU A 42 -14.99 7.66 5.30
CA LEU A 42 -15.66 6.54 5.98
C LEU A 42 -15.05 5.19 5.59
N VAL A 43 -14.71 4.99 4.31
CA VAL A 43 -14.09 3.75 3.82
C VAL A 43 -12.69 3.54 4.42
N ARG A 44 -11.96 4.61 4.70
CA ARG A 44 -10.56 4.56 5.21
C ARG A 44 -10.49 4.54 6.73
N SER A 45 -11.50 5.07 7.41
CA SER A 45 -11.48 5.28 8.85
C SER A 45 -12.15 4.13 9.60
N PRO A 46 -11.61 3.71 10.75
CA PRO A 46 -12.37 2.92 11.70
C PRO A 46 -13.44 3.81 12.35
N LEU A 47 -14.59 3.22 12.65
CA LEU A 47 -15.73 3.84 13.29
C LEU A 47 -15.98 3.17 14.63
N LEU A 48 -16.45 3.94 15.61
CA LEU A 48 -16.88 3.44 16.91
C LEU A 48 -18.32 2.92 16.79
N ALA A 49 -18.55 1.68 17.22
CA ALA A 49 -19.84 1.00 17.13
C ALA A 49 -20.33 0.59 18.53
N PRO A 50 -21.53 1.00 18.97
CA PRO A 50 -22.11 0.50 20.20
C PRO A 50 -22.59 -0.94 19.99
N ALA A 51 -22.19 -1.81 20.93
CA ALA A 51 -22.49 -3.23 20.87
C ALA A 51 -22.93 -3.75 22.25
N VAL A 52 -23.71 -4.81 22.24
CA VAL A 52 -24.09 -5.59 23.42
C VAL A 52 -23.44 -6.96 23.30
N PHE A 53 -22.71 -7.37 24.34
CA PHE A 53 -22.05 -8.67 24.39
C PHE A 53 -22.90 -9.62 25.25
N ASP A 54 -23.32 -10.70 24.66
CA ASP A 54 -23.90 -11.84 25.39
C ASP A 54 -22.79 -12.87 25.65
N LEU A 55 -22.32 -12.89 26.87
CA LEU A 55 -21.24 -13.76 27.34
C LEU A 55 -21.71 -15.18 27.68
N GLN A 56 -22.96 -15.55 27.38
CA GLN A 56 -23.53 -16.87 27.68
C GLN A 56 -23.33 -17.30 29.13
N GLY A 57 -23.46 -16.36 30.08
CA GLY A 57 -23.27 -16.60 31.52
C GLY A 57 -21.81 -16.67 31.98
N GLN A 58 -20.85 -16.46 31.10
CA GLN A 58 -19.44 -16.38 31.47
C GLN A 58 -19.12 -15.04 32.15
N PRO A 59 -18.16 -14.99 33.08
CA PRO A 59 -17.76 -13.73 33.71
C PRO A 59 -17.18 -12.76 32.68
N ALA A 60 -17.39 -11.47 32.92
CA ALA A 60 -16.82 -10.43 32.08
C ALA A 60 -15.29 -10.57 32.01
N PRO A 61 -14.70 -10.65 30.81
CA PRO A 61 -13.28 -10.80 30.67
C PRO A 61 -12.54 -9.56 31.17
N LYS A 62 -11.41 -9.79 31.83
CA LYS A 62 -10.57 -8.69 32.32
C LYS A 62 -9.61 -8.24 31.21
N PRO A 63 -9.30 -6.93 31.17
CA PRO A 63 -8.25 -6.44 30.28
C PRO A 63 -6.90 -7.06 30.63
N ASP A 64 -6.10 -7.37 29.62
CA ASP A 64 -4.69 -7.74 29.78
C ASP A 64 -3.82 -6.51 30.14
N ALA A 65 -2.50 -6.71 30.26
CA ALA A 65 -1.55 -5.66 30.60
C ALA A 65 -1.53 -4.49 29.56
N ASP A 66 -1.95 -4.76 28.33
CA ASP A 66 -2.07 -3.77 27.24
C ASP A 66 -3.46 -3.13 27.15
N GLY A 67 -4.37 -3.47 28.09
CA GLY A 67 -5.75 -2.99 28.10
C GLY A 67 -6.65 -3.65 27.04
N ARG A 68 -6.20 -4.74 26.42
CA ARG A 68 -6.99 -5.52 25.47
C ARG A 68 -7.85 -6.53 26.20
N VAL A 69 -9.05 -6.70 25.70
CA VAL A 69 -10.01 -7.67 26.22
C VAL A 69 -10.16 -8.80 25.21
N GLN A 70 -9.81 -10.02 25.60
CA GLN A 70 -10.11 -11.20 24.79
C GLN A 70 -11.51 -11.71 25.17
N LEU A 71 -12.41 -11.67 24.19
CA LEU A 71 -13.75 -12.22 24.36
C LEU A 71 -13.72 -13.74 24.25
N PRO A 72 -14.55 -14.46 25.05
CA PRO A 72 -14.76 -15.89 24.90
C PRO A 72 -15.21 -16.22 23.47
N LYS A 73 -14.81 -17.40 22.95
CA LYS A 73 -15.11 -17.80 21.57
C LYS A 73 -16.60 -17.80 21.21
N ASP A 74 -17.46 -18.07 22.19
CA ASP A 74 -18.91 -18.18 22.01
C ASP A 74 -19.66 -16.87 22.33
N THR A 75 -18.95 -15.76 22.52
CA THR A 75 -19.58 -14.46 22.78
C THR A 75 -20.38 -14.00 21.57
N LYS A 76 -21.68 -13.80 21.76
CA LYS A 76 -22.52 -13.18 20.75
C LYS A 76 -22.44 -11.66 20.84
N ILE A 77 -22.11 -11.04 19.71
CA ILE A 77 -21.99 -9.58 19.61
C ILE A 77 -23.19 -9.08 18.81
N SER A 78 -24.03 -8.27 19.43
CA SER A 78 -25.17 -7.61 18.77
C SER A 78 -24.90 -6.12 18.67
N LEU A 79 -24.94 -5.56 17.47
CA LEU A 79 -24.81 -4.13 17.27
C LEU A 79 -26.13 -3.41 17.58
N VAL A 80 -26.00 -2.23 18.14
CA VAL A 80 -27.15 -1.37 18.41
C VAL A 80 -27.67 -0.79 17.11
N MET A 81 -28.99 -0.85 16.96
CA MET A 81 -29.71 -0.24 15.84
C MET A 81 -30.66 0.84 16.35
N VAL A 82 -30.94 1.82 15.51
CA VAL A 82 -31.95 2.83 15.77
C VAL A 82 -33.05 2.73 14.73
N ASN A 83 -34.26 3.12 15.15
CA ASN A 83 -35.43 3.18 14.30
C ASN A 83 -35.60 4.62 13.81
N SER A 84 -35.84 4.79 12.52
CA SER A 84 -36.31 6.06 11.99
C SER A 84 -37.82 6.23 12.26
N PRO A 85 -38.35 7.45 12.15
CA PRO A 85 -39.77 7.69 12.23
C PRO A 85 -40.61 6.91 11.20
N GLU A 86 -39.99 6.56 10.06
CA GLU A 86 -40.59 5.75 9.00
C GLU A 86 -40.53 4.24 9.27
N GLY A 87 -40.08 3.81 10.45
CA GLY A 87 -39.96 2.39 10.83
C GLY A 87 -38.76 1.64 10.22
N LYS A 88 -37.82 2.35 9.64
CA LYS A 88 -36.59 1.74 9.12
C LYS A 88 -35.54 1.59 10.21
N HIS A 89 -34.73 0.54 10.13
CA HIS A 89 -33.71 0.21 11.10
C HIS A 89 -32.31 0.52 10.55
N TYR A 90 -31.48 1.22 11.30
CA TYR A 90 -30.14 1.60 10.92
C TYR A 90 -29.12 1.18 11.98
N TYR A 91 -27.99 0.64 11.58
CA TYR A 91 -26.85 0.49 12.45
C TYR A 91 -26.30 1.85 12.86
N LEU A 92 -25.69 1.91 14.06
CA LEU A 92 -25.06 3.12 14.58
C LEU A 92 -23.53 3.05 14.38
N ALA A 93 -22.98 4.20 14.01
CA ALA A 93 -21.54 4.44 13.98
C ALA A 93 -21.23 5.83 14.51
N PHE A 94 -20.04 5.99 15.08
CA PHE A 94 -19.56 7.28 15.55
C PHE A 94 -18.17 7.55 15.03
N SER A 95 -17.92 8.81 14.66
CA SER A 95 -16.62 9.25 14.17
C SER A 95 -15.61 9.40 15.30
N ASP A 96 -16.10 9.65 16.51
CA ASP A 96 -15.28 10.02 17.68
C ASP A 96 -15.96 9.74 19.00
N TRP A 97 -15.17 9.79 20.09
CA TRP A 97 -15.65 9.57 21.44
C TRP A 97 -16.59 10.67 21.94
N ASP A 98 -16.45 11.90 21.47
CA ASP A 98 -17.34 12.99 21.86
C ASP A 98 -18.76 12.69 21.38
N ALA A 99 -18.89 12.27 20.12
CA ALA A 99 -20.17 11.84 19.54
C ALA A 99 -20.79 10.63 20.29
N VAL A 100 -19.94 9.68 20.73
CA VAL A 100 -20.39 8.56 21.58
C VAL A 100 -20.92 9.07 22.92
N HIS A 101 -20.18 9.94 23.60
CA HIS A 101 -20.56 10.47 24.92
C HIS A 101 -21.84 11.31 24.84
N GLU A 102 -21.98 12.17 23.83
CA GLU A 102 -23.20 12.95 23.60
C GLU A 102 -24.43 12.04 23.41
N TRP A 103 -24.28 10.97 22.65
CA TRP A 103 -25.33 10.00 22.43
C TRP A 103 -25.67 9.21 23.70
N GLN A 104 -24.65 8.71 24.43
CA GLN A 104 -24.83 7.98 25.69
C GLN A 104 -25.49 8.84 26.77
N ALA A 105 -25.19 10.13 26.83
CA ALA A 105 -25.83 11.06 27.77
C ALA A 105 -27.34 11.18 27.56
N LYS A 106 -27.80 11.03 26.32
CA LYS A 106 -29.22 11.03 25.94
C LYS A 106 -29.88 9.65 26.14
N GLN A 107 -29.09 8.59 26.34
CA GLN A 107 -29.54 7.20 26.41
C GLN A 107 -28.91 6.46 27.66
N PRO A 108 -29.10 6.95 28.89
CA PRO A 108 -28.29 6.49 30.02
C PRO A 108 -28.54 5.04 30.46
N LYS A 109 -29.56 4.36 29.92
CA LYS A 109 -29.90 2.97 30.28
C LYS A 109 -29.22 1.89 29.44
N ALA A 110 -28.54 2.26 28.38
CA ALA A 110 -27.91 1.30 27.50
C ALA A 110 -26.45 1.07 27.93
N ALA A 111 -26.20 0.07 28.79
CA ALA A 111 -24.84 -0.42 29.03
C ALA A 111 -24.31 -1.08 27.76
N GLN A 112 -23.60 -0.30 26.96
CA GLN A 112 -23.06 -0.75 25.70
C GLN A 112 -21.55 -0.69 25.75
N GLN A 113 -20.93 -1.71 25.21
CA GLN A 113 -19.52 -1.69 24.88
C GLN A 113 -19.34 -0.97 23.53
N ILE A 114 -18.23 -0.28 23.38
CA ILE A 114 -17.87 0.35 22.11
C ILE A 114 -16.78 -0.48 21.47
N ILE A 115 -17.02 -0.91 20.23
CA ILE A 115 -16.06 -1.65 19.41
C ILE A 115 -15.67 -0.83 18.20
N LEU A 116 -14.54 -1.19 17.58
CA LEU A 116 -14.09 -0.59 16.33
C LEU A 116 -14.53 -1.47 15.16
N LEU A 117 -15.23 -0.87 14.22
CA LEU A 117 -15.63 -1.51 12.97
C LEU A 117 -15.18 -0.66 11.78
N ARG A 118 -14.92 -1.33 10.66
CA ARG A 118 -14.66 -0.66 9.39
C ARG A 118 -15.92 -0.59 8.55
N PHE A 119 -15.91 0.26 7.55
CA PHE A 119 -16.99 0.36 6.58
C PHE A 119 -17.38 -1.01 5.98
N ASP A 120 -16.40 -1.85 5.67
CA ASP A 120 -16.64 -3.19 5.12
C ASP A 120 -17.43 -4.10 6.07
N ASP A 121 -17.18 -3.97 7.38
CA ASP A 121 -17.90 -4.76 8.39
C ASP A 121 -19.37 -4.38 8.39
N TYR A 122 -19.68 -3.06 8.38
CA TYR A 122 -21.04 -2.57 8.26
C TYR A 122 -21.71 -2.99 6.94
N ALA A 123 -21.02 -2.85 5.81
CA ALA A 123 -21.55 -3.24 4.51
C ALA A 123 -21.88 -4.74 4.46
N ASN A 124 -21.01 -5.59 5.01
CA ASN A 124 -21.24 -7.03 5.09
C ASN A 124 -22.41 -7.40 6.01
N MET A 125 -22.56 -6.69 7.13
CA MET A 125 -23.69 -6.91 8.05
C MET A 125 -25.01 -6.46 7.43
N ILE A 126 -25.03 -5.29 6.78
CA ILE A 126 -26.21 -4.77 6.09
C ILE A 126 -26.62 -5.71 4.95
N ALA A 127 -25.66 -6.25 4.19
CA ALA A 127 -25.96 -7.22 3.14
C ALA A 127 -26.60 -8.51 3.67
N LYS A 128 -26.23 -8.96 4.87
CA LYS A 128 -26.75 -10.19 5.50
C LYS A 128 -28.04 -9.99 6.27
N ASN A 129 -28.31 -8.76 6.76
CA ASN A 129 -29.49 -8.44 7.56
C ASN A 129 -30.49 -7.70 6.70
N THR A 130 -31.56 -8.36 6.29
CA THR A 130 -32.63 -7.77 5.44
C THR A 130 -33.37 -6.63 6.13
N ASP A 131 -33.42 -6.60 7.46
CA ASP A 131 -34.12 -5.59 8.22
C ASP A 131 -33.30 -4.29 8.38
N ALA A 132 -32.00 -4.35 8.13
CA ALA A 132 -31.14 -3.17 8.18
C ALA A 132 -31.28 -2.32 6.92
N SER A 133 -31.76 -1.11 7.06
CA SER A 133 -31.94 -0.14 5.96
C SER A 133 -30.66 0.64 5.64
N GLY A 134 -29.68 0.61 6.52
CA GLY A 134 -28.42 1.32 6.32
C GLY A 134 -27.65 1.60 7.60
N LEU A 135 -26.91 2.71 7.57
CA LEU A 135 -25.99 3.17 8.63
C LEU A 135 -26.31 4.63 8.98
N VAL A 136 -26.33 4.95 10.26
CA VAL A 136 -26.36 6.32 10.76
C VAL A 136 -25.03 6.62 11.45
N VAL A 137 -24.31 7.62 10.98
CA VAL A 137 -23.07 8.12 11.59
C VAL A 137 -23.39 9.37 12.40
N ASN A 138 -22.94 9.42 13.65
CA ASN A 138 -23.14 10.51 14.61
C ASN A 138 -24.63 10.91 14.74
N PRO A 139 -25.49 10.06 15.32
CA PRO A 139 -26.91 10.38 15.49
C PRO A 139 -27.11 11.64 16.34
N GLY A 140 -27.95 12.55 15.90
CA GLY A 140 -28.21 13.85 16.50
C GLY A 140 -28.05 14.98 15.49
N ASP A 141 -27.61 16.15 15.93
CA ASP A 141 -27.53 17.36 15.09
C ASP A 141 -26.52 17.22 13.93
N ASN A 142 -25.51 16.35 14.12
CA ASN A 142 -24.49 16.04 13.10
C ASN A 142 -24.68 14.68 12.42
N SER A 143 -25.90 14.22 12.33
CA SER A 143 -26.24 12.91 11.77
C SER A 143 -25.99 12.85 10.26
N LEU A 144 -25.32 11.80 9.80
CA LEU A 144 -25.24 11.41 8.40
C LEU A 144 -25.93 10.05 8.24
N ARG A 145 -26.97 10.00 7.42
CA ARG A 145 -27.67 8.76 7.11
C ARG A 145 -27.24 8.23 5.75
N LEU A 146 -26.77 7.01 5.72
CA LEU A 146 -26.38 6.28 4.51
C LEU A 146 -27.35 5.13 4.30
N GLU A 147 -28.11 5.20 3.23
CA GLU A 147 -29.05 4.17 2.84
C GLU A 147 -28.33 2.93 2.28
N ARG A 148 -28.94 1.74 2.45
CA ARG A 148 -28.42 0.46 1.96
C ARG A 148 -27.90 0.51 0.51
N PRO A 149 -28.67 1.02 -0.50
CA PRO A 149 -28.21 1.01 -1.89
C PRO A 149 -26.89 1.78 -2.09
N LEU A 150 -26.70 2.87 -1.36
CA LEU A 150 -25.47 3.66 -1.41
C LEU A 150 -24.29 2.86 -0.82
N ILE A 151 -24.50 2.22 0.34
CA ILE A 151 -23.46 1.41 1.01
C ILE A 151 -23.05 0.22 0.12
N GLU A 152 -24.01 -0.47 -0.49
CA GLU A 152 -23.76 -1.58 -1.40
C GLU A 152 -23.00 -1.12 -2.66
N SER A 153 -23.38 0.03 -3.23
CA SER A 153 -22.68 0.62 -4.38
C SER A 153 -21.24 0.97 -4.05
N VAL A 154 -20.99 1.63 -2.91
CA VAL A 154 -19.64 1.98 -2.47
C VAL A 154 -18.79 0.73 -2.22
N LYS A 155 -19.36 -0.29 -1.56
CA LYS A 155 -18.68 -1.58 -1.33
C LYS A 155 -18.30 -2.25 -2.64
N LYS A 156 -19.23 -2.31 -3.60
CA LYS A 156 -18.98 -2.89 -4.92
C LYS A 156 -17.85 -2.16 -5.66
N GLN A 157 -17.89 -0.83 -5.70
CA GLN A 157 -16.83 -0.03 -6.34
C GLN A 157 -15.46 -0.28 -5.68
N LYS A 158 -15.42 -0.32 -4.35
CA LYS A 158 -14.19 -0.61 -3.61
C LYS A 158 -13.63 -1.99 -3.94
N ASP A 159 -14.48 -3.03 -3.97
CA ASP A 159 -14.09 -4.39 -4.28
C ASP A 159 -13.59 -4.53 -5.73
N GLU A 160 -14.23 -3.84 -6.69
CA GLU A 160 -13.77 -3.80 -8.08
C GLU A 160 -12.39 -3.13 -8.22
N VAL A 161 -12.16 -2.03 -7.50
CA VAL A 161 -10.84 -1.37 -7.49
C VAL A 161 -9.79 -2.27 -6.86
N ALA A 162 -10.11 -2.91 -5.72
CA ALA A 162 -9.20 -3.85 -5.06
C ALA A 162 -8.85 -5.03 -5.98
N LYS A 163 -9.83 -5.58 -6.69
CA LYS A 163 -9.63 -6.67 -7.66
C LYS A 163 -8.68 -6.25 -8.79
N LYS A 164 -8.91 -5.08 -9.40
CA LYS A 164 -8.03 -4.56 -10.46
C LYS A 164 -6.59 -4.32 -9.98
N ILE A 165 -6.41 -3.88 -8.74
CA ILE A 165 -5.07 -3.69 -8.15
C ILE A 165 -4.38 -5.05 -7.98
N VAL A 166 -5.10 -6.07 -7.46
CA VAL A 166 -4.55 -7.43 -7.29
C VAL A 166 -4.18 -8.03 -8.65
N GLU A 167 -5.04 -7.92 -9.65
CA GLU A 167 -4.77 -8.38 -11.02
C GLU A 167 -3.53 -7.70 -11.60
N LYS A 168 -3.43 -6.39 -11.47
CA LYS A 168 -2.26 -5.63 -11.95
C LYS A 168 -0.96 -6.00 -11.24
N ILE A 169 -1.02 -6.25 -9.92
CA ILE A 169 0.14 -6.74 -9.16
C ILE A 169 0.53 -8.16 -9.61
N ALA A 170 -0.45 -9.02 -9.86
CA ALA A 170 -0.21 -10.38 -10.34
C ALA A 170 0.44 -10.36 -11.75
N GLU A 171 -0.07 -9.52 -12.66
CA GLU A 171 0.53 -9.32 -13.99
C GLU A 171 1.97 -8.80 -13.89
N GLN A 172 2.22 -7.79 -13.03
CA GLN A 172 3.58 -7.28 -12.82
C GLN A 172 4.53 -8.35 -12.25
N LYS A 173 4.05 -9.15 -11.30
CA LYS A 173 4.84 -10.27 -10.75
C LYS A 173 5.12 -11.34 -11.82
N ALA A 174 4.12 -11.71 -12.62
CA ALA A 174 4.30 -12.66 -13.71
C ALA A 174 5.30 -12.16 -14.76
N GLN A 175 5.25 -10.87 -15.11
CA GLN A 175 6.24 -10.25 -15.99
C GLN A 175 7.64 -10.27 -15.39
N GLN A 176 7.78 -9.94 -14.11
CA GLN A 176 9.08 -10.01 -13.42
C GLN A 176 9.62 -11.45 -13.33
N GLU A 177 8.74 -12.43 -13.09
CA GLU A 177 9.14 -13.84 -13.03
C GLU A 177 9.55 -14.37 -14.40
N ALA A 178 8.86 -13.97 -15.49
CA ALA A 178 9.22 -14.34 -16.85
C ALA A 178 10.58 -13.79 -17.31
N HIS A 179 11.08 -12.73 -16.67
CA HIS A 179 12.39 -12.14 -16.94
C HIS A 179 13.50 -12.62 -16.00
N ARG A 180 13.18 -13.52 -15.04
CA ARG A 180 14.19 -14.15 -14.18
C ARG A 180 14.90 -15.26 -14.94
N ILE A 181 16.23 -15.29 -14.77
CA ILE A 181 17.06 -16.41 -15.25
C ILE A 181 16.85 -17.59 -14.32
N HIS A 182 16.42 -18.71 -14.88
CA HIS A 182 16.23 -19.95 -14.16
C HIS A 182 17.43 -20.89 -14.31
N PRO A 183 17.67 -21.83 -13.37
CA PRO A 183 18.67 -22.88 -13.54
C PRO A 183 18.38 -23.68 -14.82
N GLY A 184 19.34 -23.69 -15.76
CA GLY A 184 19.20 -24.37 -17.05
C GLY A 184 18.97 -23.43 -18.22
N ASP A 185 18.68 -22.14 -18.01
CA ASP A 185 18.59 -21.17 -19.09
C ASP A 185 19.94 -20.93 -19.77
N LYS A 186 19.93 -20.87 -21.10
CA LYS A 186 21.11 -20.52 -21.88
C LYS A 186 21.21 -18.99 -21.97
N VAL A 187 22.17 -18.42 -21.23
CA VAL A 187 22.45 -16.99 -21.25
C VAL A 187 23.60 -16.70 -22.19
N THR A 188 23.40 -15.79 -23.14
CA THR A 188 24.42 -15.25 -24.03
C THR A 188 24.56 -13.76 -23.74
N LEU A 189 25.78 -13.29 -23.51
CA LEU A 189 26.11 -11.89 -23.33
C LEU A 189 26.79 -11.39 -24.60
N VAL A 190 26.35 -10.23 -25.08
CA VAL A 190 26.87 -9.60 -26.31
C VAL A 190 27.07 -8.12 -25.99
N GLU A 191 28.18 -7.55 -26.42
CA GLU A 191 28.35 -6.10 -26.34
C GLU A 191 27.31 -5.38 -27.21
N PRO A 192 26.73 -4.27 -26.70
CA PRO A 192 25.86 -3.44 -27.50
C PRO A 192 26.67 -2.83 -28.65
N SER A 193 26.18 -2.97 -29.88
CA SER A 193 26.83 -2.39 -31.08
C SER A 193 27.00 -0.87 -31.00
N VAL A 194 26.20 -0.20 -30.22
CA VAL A 194 26.26 1.23 -29.87
C VAL A 194 25.83 1.40 -28.40
N LEU A 195 26.66 2.09 -27.65
CA LEU A 195 26.30 2.44 -26.26
C LEU A 195 25.14 3.45 -26.29
N PRO A 196 24.06 3.22 -25.51
CA PRO A 196 22.93 4.12 -25.46
C PRO A 196 23.22 5.35 -24.60
N ASP A 197 23.74 6.44 -25.17
CA ASP A 197 24.17 7.65 -24.49
C ASP A 197 23.10 8.21 -23.55
N ALA A 198 21.86 8.28 -24.00
CA ALA A 198 20.73 8.75 -23.20
C ALA A 198 20.46 7.92 -21.93
N MET A 199 21.02 6.71 -21.84
CA MET A 199 20.99 5.88 -20.62
C MET A 199 22.33 5.99 -19.87
N ILE A 200 23.43 5.98 -20.59
CA ILE A 200 24.78 5.90 -20.00
C ILE A 200 25.14 7.21 -19.27
N ASP A 201 24.83 8.36 -19.85
CA ASP A 201 25.20 9.64 -19.24
C ASP A 201 24.57 9.86 -17.85
N PRO A 202 23.25 9.70 -17.65
CA PRO A 202 22.68 9.80 -16.32
C PRO A 202 23.17 8.72 -15.35
N VAL A 203 23.52 7.54 -15.87
CA VAL A 203 24.09 6.47 -15.02
C VAL A 203 25.50 6.85 -14.58
N CYS A 204 26.35 7.41 -15.44
CA CYS A 204 27.67 7.90 -15.09
C CYS A 204 27.64 8.99 -14.02
N GLU A 205 26.66 9.90 -14.07
CA GLU A 205 26.46 10.93 -13.03
C GLU A 205 26.19 10.28 -11.66
N VAL A 206 25.33 9.26 -11.61
CA VAL A 206 25.07 8.51 -10.36
C VAL A 206 26.32 7.79 -9.87
N LEU A 207 27.07 7.14 -10.77
CA LEU A 207 28.27 6.39 -10.42
C LEU A 207 29.42 7.29 -9.94
N ALA A 208 29.51 8.53 -10.44
CA ALA A 208 30.49 9.50 -9.97
C ALA A 208 30.32 9.83 -8.47
N GLY A 209 29.10 9.78 -7.96
CA GLY A 209 28.78 9.91 -6.53
C GLY A 209 28.94 8.62 -5.71
N ALA A 210 29.33 7.50 -6.31
CA ALA A 210 29.40 6.19 -5.67
C ALA A 210 30.86 5.76 -5.41
N PRO A 211 31.42 6.02 -4.22
CA PRO A 211 32.86 5.78 -3.95
C PRO A 211 33.28 4.32 -4.00
N GLY A 212 32.34 3.38 -3.87
CA GLY A 212 32.58 1.94 -3.88
C GLY A 212 32.69 1.28 -5.25
N VAL A 213 32.39 1.99 -6.35
CA VAL A 213 32.40 1.45 -7.72
C VAL A 213 33.68 1.85 -8.44
N GLY A 214 34.46 0.89 -8.90
CA GLY A 214 35.68 1.09 -9.68
C GLY A 214 35.43 1.28 -11.16
N SER A 215 34.56 0.47 -11.73
CA SER A 215 34.20 0.48 -13.16
C SER A 215 32.77 -0.04 -13.38
N ALA A 216 32.20 0.23 -14.55
CA ALA A 216 30.89 -0.28 -14.94
C ALA A 216 30.88 -0.73 -16.41
N TYR A 217 30.16 -1.83 -16.67
CA TYR A 217 30.09 -2.49 -17.97
C TYR A 217 28.64 -2.66 -18.38
N LEU A 218 28.36 -2.55 -19.68
CA LEU A 218 27.04 -2.77 -20.23
C LEU A 218 27.07 -3.90 -21.25
N GLN A 219 26.16 -4.87 -21.09
CA GLN A 219 25.96 -5.98 -22.01
C GLN A 219 24.52 -6.06 -22.46
N VAL A 220 24.26 -6.64 -23.61
CA VAL A 220 22.95 -7.14 -24.00
C VAL A 220 22.89 -8.61 -23.62
N MET A 221 21.99 -8.94 -22.72
CA MET A 221 21.76 -10.30 -22.27
C MET A 221 20.63 -10.92 -23.08
N ILE A 222 20.89 -12.08 -23.66
CA ILE A 222 19.92 -12.85 -24.44
C ILE A 222 19.70 -14.18 -23.72
N VAL A 223 18.46 -14.43 -23.31
CA VAL A 223 18.08 -15.65 -22.61
C VAL A 223 17.31 -16.55 -23.57
N ASN A 224 17.78 -17.80 -23.72
CA ASN A 224 17.20 -18.82 -24.62
C ASN A 224 17.02 -18.38 -26.08
N GLY A 225 17.79 -17.38 -26.52
CA GLY A 225 17.77 -16.87 -27.89
C GLY A 225 16.66 -15.84 -28.21
N GLU A 226 15.71 -15.63 -27.30
CA GLU A 226 14.52 -14.80 -27.55
C GLU A 226 14.44 -13.54 -26.69
N ALA A 227 14.55 -13.66 -25.36
CA ALA A 227 14.43 -12.54 -24.44
C ALA A 227 15.71 -11.69 -24.43
N ARG A 228 15.58 -10.38 -24.67
CA ARG A 228 16.71 -9.44 -24.64
C ARG A 228 16.50 -8.42 -23.54
N SER A 229 17.56 -8.21 -22.74
CA SER A 229 17.62 -7.19 -21.71
C SER A 229 19.02 -6.59 -21.63
N TYR A 230 19.16 -5.43 -21.01
CA TYR A 230 20.47 -4.92 -20.62
C TYR A 230 20.95 -5.59 -19.34
N LEU A 231 22.23 -5.90 -19.27
CA LEU A 231 22.94 -6.30 -18.07
C LEU A 231 23.99 -5.24 -17.76
N LEU A 232 23.81 -4.53 -16.66
CA LEU A 232 24.76 -3.57 -16.15
C LEU A 232 25.52 -4.21 -15.01
N VAL A 233 26.84 -4.29 -15.15
CA VAL A 233 27.74 -4.87 -14.15
C VAL A 233 28.51 -3.74 -13.47
N LEU A 234 28.39 -3.66 -12.14
CA LEU A 234 29.12 -2.71 -11.32
C LEU A 234 30.31 -3.42 -10.64
N ASP A 235 31.50 -2.92 -10.86
CA ASP A 235 32.68 -3.43 -10.16
C ASP A 235 32.82 -2.79 -8.79
N GLY A 236 32.17 -3.42 -7.83
CA GLY A 236 32.07 -2.95 -6.46
C GLY A 236 31.18 -3.83 -5.60
N PRO A 237 31.03 -3.49 -4.31
CA PRO A 237 30.13 -4.21 -3.42
C PRO A 237 28.66 -4.03 -3.82
N LYS A 238 27.82 -5.02 -3.46
CA LYS A 238 26.37 -4.89 -3.65
C LYS A 238 25.81 -3.78 -2.74
N ASP A 239 25.19 -2.80 -3.35
CA ASP A 239 24.47 -1.71 -2.67
C ASP A 239 23.10 -1.53 -3.31
N ASP A 240 22.06 -1.93 -2.57
CA ASP A 240 20.68 -1.87 -3.05
C ASP A 240 20.19 -0.42 -3.28
N LYS A 241 20.74 0.57 -2.55
CA LYS A 241 20.42 2.00 -2.77
C LYS A 241 21.04 2.50 -4.07
N LEU A 242 22.29 2.13 -4.32
CA LEU A 242 22.95 2.45 -5.57
C LEU A 242 22.26 1.79 -6.76
N PHE A 243 21.88 0.52 -6.64
CA PHE A 243 21.14 -0.19 -7.68
C PHE A 243 19.82 0.50 -8.01
N ALA A 244 19.08 0.94 -6.99
CA ALA A 244 17.84 1.70 -7.17
C ALA A 244 18.08 3.05 -7.87
N ALA A 245 19.13 3.78 -7.50
CA ALA A 245 19.49 5.07 -8.11
C ALA A 245 19.89 4.91 -9.59
N VAL A 246 20.70 3.91 -9.90
CA VAL A 246 21.10 3.56 -11.29
C VAL A 246 19.88 3.15 -12.12
N ALA A 247 19.01 2.30 -11.59
CA ALA A 247 17.78 1.90 -12.29
C ALA A 247 16.85 3.09 -12.53
N GLN A 248 16.78 4.04 -11.60
CA GLN A 248 15.98 5.26 -11.76
C GLN A 248 16.58 6.18 -12.83
N ALA A 249 17.89 6.33 -12.89
CA ALA A 249 18.58 7.13 -13.91
C ALA A 249 18.38 6.55 -15.33
N ALA A 250 18.42 5.22 -15.47
CA ALA A 250 18.21 4.54 -16.74
C ALA A 250 16.75 4.54 -17.23
N ARG A 251 15.78 4.70 -16.31
CA ARG A 251 14.34 4.54 -16.58
C ARG A 251 13.78 5.38 -17.73
N PRO A 252 14.12 6.69 -17.89
CA PRO A 252 13.59 7.51 -18.98
C PRO A 252 13.92 6.92 -20.36
N TYR A 253 15.15 6.46 -20.55
CA TYR A 253 15.58 5.82 -21.78
C TYR A 253 14.85 4.49 -22.03
N LEU A 254 14.77 3.63 -21.02
CA LEU A 254 14.10 2.33 -21.15
C LEU A 254 12.59 2.49 -21.44
N ALA A 255 11.95 3.53 -20.91
CA ALA A 255 10.54 3.85 -21.16
C ALA A 255 10.28 4.43 -22.55
N SER A 256 11.25 5.11 -23.16
CA SER A 256 11.11 5.77 -24.49
C SER A 256 11.24 4.83 -25.69
N ARG A 257 11.69 3.58 -25.47
CA ARG A 257 11.91 2.63 -26.57
C ARG A 257 10.62 1.96 -27.02
N GLU A 258 10.46 1.80 -28.35
CA GLU A 258 9.35 1.04 -28.96
C GLU A 258 9.35 -0.43 -28.51
N LYS A 259 10.54 -1.06 -28.44
CA LYS A 259 10.72 -2.39 -27.83
C LYS A 259 11.23 -2.20 -26.41
N LYS A 260 10.38 -2.52 -25.45
CA LYS A 260 10.76 -2.51 -24.04
C LYS A 260 11.91 -3.50 -23.81
N MET A 261 13.02 -3.00 -23.27
CA MET A 261 14.13 -3.79 -22.76
C MET A 261 14.25 -3.53 -21.28
N ASP A 262 14.37 -4.58 -20.49
CA ASP A 262 14.61 -4.47 -19.05
C ASP A 262 16.09 -4.23 -18.77
N LEU A 263 16.38 -3.65 -17.59
CA LEU A 263 17.72 -3.48 -17.08
C LEU A 263 17.92 -4.39 -15.87
N ASN A 264 18.86 -5.31 -16.00
CA ASN A 264 19.34 -6.12 -14.91
C ASN A 264 20.65 -5.51 -14.38
N ILE A 265 20.79 -5.37 -13.06
CA ILE A 265 21.99 -4.83 -12.43
C ILE A 265 22.61 -5.91 -11.55
N THR A 266 23.89 -6.11 -11.69
CA THR A 266 24.67 -7.07 -10.89
C THR A 266 26.02 -6.50 -10.50
N THR A 267 26.77 -7.24 -9.70
CA THR A 267 28.14 -6.86 -9.31
C THR A 267 29.16 -7.79 -9.92
N SER A 268 30.41 -7.34 -9.97
CA SER A 268 31.58 -8.11 -10.42
C SER A 268 31.80 -9.43 -9.68
N VAL A 269 31.28 -9.56 -8.46
CA VAL A 269 31.44 -10.81 -7.66
C VAL A 269 30.43 -11.90 -8.05
N SER A 270 29.36 -11.58 -8.76
CA SER A 270 28.41 -12.60 -9.22
C SER A 270 28.95 -13.38 -10.41
N PRO A 271 28.58 -14.67 -10.60
CA PRO A 271 29.00 -15.43 -11.78
C PRO A 271 28.64 -14.76 -13.10
N LEU A 272 27.44 -14.20 -13.19
CA LEU A 272 26.94 -13.47 -14.37
C LEU A 272 27.71 -12.16 -14.59
N GLY A 273 28.04 -11.44 -13.49
CA GLY A 273 28.86 -10.23 -13.58
C GLY A 273 30.30 -10.52 -14.03
N GLN A 274 30.92 -11.57 -13.50
CA GLN A 274 32.24 -12.02 -13.97
C GLN A 274 32.25 -12.37 -15.46
N GLN A 275 31.19 -13.02 -15.95
CA GLN A 275 31.02 -13.32 -17.36
C GLN A 275 30.84 -12.05 -18.19
N GLY A 276 30.06 -11.09 -17.72
CA GLY A 276 29.78 -9.82 -18.42
C GLY A 276 30.96 -8.86 -18.50
N MET A 277 31.98 -9.05 -17.66
CA MET A 277 33.22 -8.26 -17.68
C MET A 277 34.30 -8.87 -18.57
N ARG A 278 34.19 -10.17 -18.89
CA ARG A 278 35.23 -10.87 -19.67
C ARG A 278 35.24 -10.39 -21.13
N GLY A 279 36.36 -9.78 -21.52
CA GLY A 279 36.57 -9.33 -22.90
C GLY A 279 35.76 -8.08 -23.28
N SER A 280 35.21 -7.38 -22.31
CA SER A 280 34.41 -6.18 -22.51
C SER A 280 35.10 -4.95 -21.96
N GLU A 281 34.91 -3.82 -22.62
CA GLU A 281 35.41 -2.54 -22.15
C GLU A 281 34.40 -1.85 -21.22
N PRO A 282 34.86 -1.22 -20.11
CA PRO A 282 33.96 -0.49 -19.23
C PRO A 282 33.56 0.84 -19.86
N PHE A 283 32.28 1.17 -19.81
CA PHE A 283 31.80 2.50 -20.22
C PHE A 283 32.04 3.58 -19.15
N TYR A 284 32.35 3.17 -17.91
CA TYR A 284 32.68 4.06 -16.79
C TYR A 284 33.89 3.57 -16.03
N ARG A 285 34.79 4.48 -15.67
CA ARG A 285 35.90 4.24 -14.74
C ARG A 285 35.97 5.36 -13.70
N LYS A 286 36.18 4.96 -12.44
CA LYS A 286 36.33 5.91 -11.33
C LYS A 286 37.54 6.84 -11.57
N GLY A 287 37.29 8.15 -11.40
CA GLY A 287 38.32 9.18 -11.64
C GLY A 287 38.45 9.66 -13.10
N ILE A 288 37.92 8.88 -14.05
CA ILE A 288 37.88 9.25 -15.49
C ILE A 288 36.46 9.69 -15.87
N GLY A 289 35.46 9.02 -15.29
CA GLY A 289 34.05 9.20 -15.67
C GLY A 289 33.67 8.25 -16.82
N ARG A 290 32.89 8.76 -17.80
CA ARG A 290 32.54 8.03 -18.99
C ARG A 290 33.79 7.77 -19.87
N VAL A 291 33.97 6.53 -20.26
CA VAL A 291 34.98 6.12 -21.25
C VAL A 291 34.35 6.28 -22.63
N ILE A 292 34.93 7.12 -23.47
CA ILE A 292 34.52 7.29 -24.88
C ILE A 292 35.50 6.46 -25.67
N GLU A 293 34.99 5.55 -26.53
CA GLU A 293 35.82 4.92 -27.53
C GLU A 293 36.26 6.02 -28.50
N GLU A 294 37.57 6.28 -28.62
CA GLU A 294 38.11 7.07 -29.72
C GLU A 294 37.95 6.17 -30.94
N ASP A 295 37.08 6.58 -31.89
CA ASP A 295 37.05 5.99 -33.24
C ASP A 295 38.45 6.21 -33.85
N ASP A 296 39.26 5.14 -33.90
CA ASP A 296 40.47 5.13 -34.72
C ASP A 296 40.05 5.18 -36.18
N ASP A 297 39.72 6.39 -36.65
CA ASP A 297 39.66 6.69 -38.10
C ASP A 297 41.11 6.82 -38.61
N GLU A 298 41.66 5.72 -39.13
CA GLU A 298 42.74 5.74 -40.14
C GLU A 298 42.41 4.86 -41.34
#